data_811748696108cda6d3428fc508f99bf8
#
_entry.id   811748696108cda6d3428fc508f99bf8
#
_cell.length_a   1.000
_cell.length_b   1.000
_cell.length_c   1.000
_cell.angle_alpha   90.00
_cell.angle_beta   90.00
_cell.angle_gamma   90.00
#
_symmetry.space_group_name_H-M   'P 1'
#
loop_
_entity.id
_entity.type
_entity.pdbx_description
1 polymer ?
#
loop_
_entity_poly.entity_id
_entity_poly.type
_entity_poly.pdbx_seq_one_letter_code
_entity_poly.pdbx_strand_id
1 'polypeptide(L)'
;AVGDAIEYPHPLTGKPWLNYLANPANRQGRIVADNMVFGNKVAYEGAIGTSIAKVFDMTVASTGLAAKRLKQWEMEYQSSVTHSSSHAGYYPDALPLTLKLTFHPVTGKLYGAQGIGYEGVDKRIDQIAGLIKRGGTVYDLMKTEHTYAPPFSSAKDPIAIAGYVASNIISGAM
;
A
#
# COMPACT_ATOMS: atom_id res chain seq x y z
N ALA A 1 -20.51 -15.60 9.70
CA ALA A 1 -19.83 -15.69 8.41
C ALA A 1 -18.52 -14.90 8.45
N VAL A 2 -17.51 -15.37 7.74
CA VAL A 2 -16.16 -14.74 7.66
C VAL A 2 -15.53 -15.01 6.30
N GLY A 3 -14.42 -14.36 6.02
CA GLY A 3 -13.65 -14.54 4.79
C GLY A 3 -14.32 -13.92 3.58
N ASP A 4 -14.23 -14.59 2.46
CA ASP A 4 -14.73 -14.11 1.16
C ASP A 4 -16.28 -14.00 1.11
N ALA A 5 -16.97 -14.56 2.09
CA ALA A 5 -18.43 -14.58 2.18
C ALA A 5 -19.03 -13.30 2.80
N ILE A 6 -18.22 -12.37 3.27
CA ILE A 6 -18.71 -11.16 3.95
C ILE A 6 -18.34 -9.87 3.25
N GLU A 7 -19.24 -8.92 3.31
CA GLU A 7 -19.02 -7.52 2.99
C GLU A 7 -18.77 -6.73 4.30
N TYR A 8 -17.92 -5.71 4.22
CA TYR A 8 -17.64 -4.82 5.35
C TYR A 8 -17.31 -3.40 4.84
N PRO A 9 -17.42 -2.38 5.70
CA PRO A 9 -17.05 -1.01 5.32
C PRO A 9 -15.57 -0.91 4.99
N HIS A 10 -15.24 -0.33 3.83
CA HIS A 10 -13.84 -0.05 3.48
C HIS A 10 -13.22 0.96 4.45
N PRO A 11 -12.05 0.69 5.06
CA PRO A 11 -11.48 1.53 6.12
C PRO A 11 -11.24 2.99 5.76
N LEU A 12 -10.98 3.29 4.47
CA LEU A 12 -10.72 4.66 4.02
C LEU A 12 -11.97 5.45 3.65
N THR A 13 -13.08 4.78 3.32
CA THR A 13 -14.24 5.43 2.69
C THR A 13 -15.56 5.12 3.36
N GLY A 14 -15.63 4.09 4.21
CA GLY A 14 -16.87 3.57 4.78
C GLY A 14 -17.80 2.90 3.77
N LYS A 15 -17.44 2.87 2.49
CA LYS A 15 -18.31 2.25 1.45
C LYS A 15 -18.25 0.73 1.54
N PRO A 16 -19.32 0.02 1.11
CA PRO A 16 -19.34 -1.45 1.06
C PRO A 16 -18.15 -2.01 0.28
N TRP A 17 -17.49 -3.02 0.85
CA TRP A 17 -16.29 -3.60 0.28
C TRP A 17 -16.24 -5.11 0.42
N LEU A 18 -15.86 -5.75 -0.68
CA LEU A 18 -15.57 -7.18 -0.74
C LEU A 18 -14.06 -7.35 -0.99
N ASN A 19 -13.42 -8.26 -0.28
CA ASN A 19 -11.99 -8.46 -0.38
C ASN A 19 -11.62 -9.96 -0.20
N TYR A 20 -11.36 -10.61 -1.30
CA TYR A 20 -11.13 -12.06 -1.40
C TYR A 20 -9.64 -12.38 -1.19
N LEU A 21 -9.13 -12.17 0.04
CA LEU A 21 -7.73 -12.34 0.40
C LEU A 21 -7.58 -13.16 1.69
N ALA A 22 -6.60 -14.05 1.69
CA ALA A 22 -6.33 -14.98 2.79
C ALA A 22 -5.97 -14.28 4.11
N ASN A 23 -5.20 -13.18 4.07
CA ASN A 23 -4.82 -12.47 5.30
C ASN A 23 -6.04 -11.88 6.05
N PRO A 24 -6.94 -11.10 5.42
CA PRO A 24 -8.18 -10.68 6.05
C PRO A 24 -9.04 -11.84 6.55
N ALA A 25 -9.21 -12.91 5.76
CA ALA A 25 -9.99 -14.08 6.13
C ALA A 25 -9.42 -14.77 7.40
N ASN A 26 -8.12 -14.92 7.49
CA ASN A 26 -7.44 -15.51 8.65
C ASN A 26 -7.67 -14.69 9.92
N ARG A 27 -7.53 -13.35 9.84
CA ARG A 27 -7.81 -12.45 10.97
C ARG A 27 -9.28 -12.51 11.42
N GLN A 28 -10.20 -12.55 10.47
CA GLN A 28 -11.63 -12.69 10.75
C GLN A 28 -11.94 -14.05 11.42
N GLY A 29 -11.31 -15.12 10.97
CA GLY A 29 -11.42 -16.44 11.60
C GLY A 29 -11.01 -16.41 13.06
N ARG A 30 -9.93 -15.73 13.41
CA ARG A 30 -9.51 -15.54 14.80
C ARG A 30 -10.52 -14.72 15.60
N ILE A 31 -10.97 -13.60 15.07
CA ILE A 31 -11.94 -12.72 15.74
C ILE A 31 -13.26 -13.46 16.01
N VAL A 32 -13.78 -14.22 15.03
CA VAL A 32 -15.04 -14.94 15.22
C VAL A 32 -14.90 -16.03 16.28
N ALA A 33 -13.78 -16.76 16.31
CA ALA A 33 -13.55 -17.77 17.33
C ALA A 33 -13.52 -17.16 18.74
N ASP A 34 -12.79 -16.06 18.92
CA ASP A 34 -12.72 -15.34 20.19
C ASP A 34 -14.11 -14.78 20.59
N ASN A 35 -14.85 -14.22 19.65
CA ASN A 35 -16.19 -13.69 19.91
C ASN A 35 -17.24 -14.79 20.26
N MET A 36 -17.11 -15.96 19.67
CA MET A 36 -17.97 -17.11 20.02
C MET A 36 -17.75 -17.62 21.44
N VAL A 37 -16.50 -17.60 21.90
CA VAL A 37 -16.13 -18.13 23.23
C VAL A 37 -16.29 -17.07 24.33
N PHE A 38 -15.89 -15.84 24.06
CA PHE A 38 -15.79 -14.77 25.07
C PHE A 38 -16.84 -13.67 24.93
N GLY A 39 -17.80 -13.83 24.02
CA GLY A 39 -18.80 -12.82 23.67
C GLY A 39 -18.26 -11.79 22.64
N ASN A 40 -19.16 -11.07 21.98
CA ASN A 40 -18.87 -10.13 20.90
C ASN A 40 -18.09 -8.89 21.40
N LYS A 41 -16.82 -9.05 21.72
CA LYS A 41 -15.95 -8.00 22.26
C LYS A 41 -15.06 -7.31 21.23
N VAL A 42 -14.82 -7.97 20.07
CA VAL A 42 -13.89 -7.50 19.06
C VAL A 42 -14.63 -7.27 17.75
N ALA A 43 -14.58 -6.04 17.24
CA ALA A 43 -15.07 -5.73 15.89
C ALA A 43 -13.96 -5.91 14.85
N TYR A 44 -14.32 -6.33 13.66
CA TYR A 44 -13.40 -6.35 12.52
C TYR A 44 -13.31 -4.95 11.90
N GLU A 45 -12.11 -4.39 11.89
CA GLU A 45 -11.83 -3.02 11.39
C GLU A 45 -11.78 -2.88 9.85
N GLY A 46 -12.00 -3.96 9.11
CA GLY A 46 -11.88 -3.99 7.66
C GLY A 46 -10.44 -4.17 7.16
N ALA A 47 -10.32 -4.33 5.84
CA ALA A 47 -9.06 -4.43 5.12
C ALA A 47 -9.05 -3.51 3.90
N ILE A 48 -7.87 -3.00 3.56
CA ILE A 48 -7.67 -2.08 2.43
C ILE A 48 -7.34 -2.80 1.11
N GLY A 49 -7.18 -4.12 1.13
CA GLY A 49 -6.91 -4.90 -0.08
C GLY A 49 -5.44 -4.93 -0.48
N THR A 50 -4.56 -5.36 0.43
CA THR A 50 -3.13 -5.54 0.12
C THR A 50 -2.91 -6.93 -0.48
N SER A 51 -2.38 -6.98 -1.70
CA SER A 51 -2.19 -8.21 -2.47
C SER A 51 -0.88 -8.21 -3.25
N ILE A 52 -0.38 -9.41 -3.55
CA ILE A 52 0.84 -9.62 -4.31
C ILE A 52 0.70 -10.86 -5.20
N ALA A 53 1.32 -10.81 -6.36
CA ALA A 53 1.43 -11.94 -7.27
C ALA A 53 2.82 -11.99 -7.91
N LYS A 54 3.28 -13.19 -8.21
CA LYS A 54 4.47 -13.42 -9.02
C LYS A 54 4.04 -13.84 -10.43
N VAL A 55 4.55 -13.12 -11.45
CA VAL A 55 4.27 -13.38 -12.86
C VAL A 55 5.62 -13.65 -13.52
N PHE A 56 5.94 -14.92 -13.76
CA PHE A 56 7.29 -15.38 -14.08
C PHE A 56 8.28 -14.88 -13.02
N ASP A 57 9.30 -14.10 -13.41
CA ASP A 57 10.29 -13.55 -12.48
C ASP A 57 9.87 -12.19 -11.87
N MET A 58 8.80 -11.60 -12.41
CA MET A 58 8.32 -10.29 -12.00
C MET A 58 7.33 -10.39 -10.83
N THR A 59 7.48 -9.51 -9.87
CA THR A 59 6.57 -9.34 -8.74
C THR A 59 5.68 -8.12 -8.97
N VAL A 60 4.37 -8.29 -8.80
CA VAL A 60 3.37 -7.22 -8.87
C VAL A 60 2.60 -7.19 -7.55
N ALA A 61 2.53 -6.03 -6.91
CA ALA A 61 1.81 -5.86 -5.65
C ALA A 61 0.98 -4.59 -5.64
N SER A 62 -0.09 -4.59 -4.86
CA SER A 62 -0.95 -3.42 -4.70
C SER A 62 -1.54 -3.34 -3.30
N THR A 63 -1.88 -2.11 -2.88
CA THR A 63 -2.57 -1.85 -1.62
C THR A 63 -3.48 -0.64 -1.74
N GLY A 64 -4.58 -0.63 -0.99
CA GLY A 64 -5.54 0.47 -0.97
C GLY A 64 -6.32 0.65 -2.27
N LEU A 65 -6.64 1.88 -2.61
CA LEU A 65 -7.52 2.23 -3.72
C LEU A 65 -6.73 2.60 -4.98
N ALA A 66 -6.90 1.82 -6.04
CA ALA A 66 -6.38 2.15 -7.35
C ALA A 66 -7.16 3.34 -7.98
N ALA A 67 -6.51 4.07 -8.89
CA ALA A 67 -7.10 5.20 -9.61
C ALA A 67 -8.47 4.90 -10.25
N LYS A 68 -8.64 3.67 -10.80
CA LYS A 68 -9.92 3.21 -11.35
C LYS A 68 -11.05 3.28 -10.33
N ARG A 69 -10.79 2.84 -9.09
CA ARG A 69 -11.79 2.84 -8.01
C ARG A 69 -12.06 4.25 -7.50
N LEU A 70 -11.05 5.07 -7.35
CA LEU A 70 -11.19 6.46 -6.95
C LEU A 70 -12.06 7.23 -7.95
N LYS A 71 -11.81 7.05 -9.25
CA LYS A 71 -12.63 7.63 -10.31
C LYS A 71 -14.09 7.14 -10.26
N GLN A 72 -14.31 5.83 -10.06
CA GLN A 72 -15.66 5.26 -9.95
C GLN A 72 -16.44 5.80 -8.74
N TRP A 73 -15.74 6.16 -7.69
CA TRP A 73 -16.33 6.71 -6.46
C TRP A 73 -16.33 8.24 -6.42
N GLU A 74 -15.96 8.89 -7.53
CA GLU A 74 -15.90 10.35 -7.67
C GLU A 74 -15.05 11.03 -6.60
N MET A 75 -13.98 10.36 -6.17
CA MET A 75 -13.03 10.89 -5.20
C MET A 75 -11.93 11.66 -5.93
N GLU A 76 -11.65 12.87 -5.47
CA GLU A 76 -10.51 13.64 -5.97
C GLU A 76 -9.19 12.91 -5.64
N TYR A 77 -8.33 12.76 -6.63
CA TYR A 77 -7.02 12.15 -6.46
C TYR A 77 -6.00 12.67 -7.46
N GLN A 78 -4.76 12.58 -7.05
CA GLN A 78 -3.59 12.65 -7.92
C GLN A 78 -2.86 11.32 -7.93
N SER A 79 -2.01 11.11 -8.92
CA SER A 79 -1.13 9.94 -8.96
C SER A 79 0.26 10.33 -9.43
N SER A 80 1.26 9.63 -8.91
CA SER A 80 2.64 9.70 -9.36
C SER A 80 3.15 8.31 -9.70
N VAL A 81 4.11 8.25 -10.62
CA VAL A 81 4.86 7.03 -10.94
C VAL A 81 6.34 7.35 -10.81
N THR A 82 7.06 6.51 -10.10
CA THR A 82 8.51 6.63 -9.91
C THR A 82 9.21 5.35 -10.33
N HIS A 83 10.34 5.51 -11.00
CA HIS A 83 11.20 4.40 -11.40
C HIS A 83 12.48 4.45 -10.57
N SER A 84 12.85 3.32 -10.00
CA SER A 84 13.97 3.15 -9.09
C SER A 84 14.61 1.78 -9.31
N SER A 85 15.58 1.44 -8.46
CA SER A 85 16.17 0.10 -8.40
C SER A 85 15.80 -0.61 -7.10
N SER A 86 15.90 -1.94 -7.09
CA SER A 86 15.65 -2.78 -5.91
C SER A 86 16.56 -2.40 -4.73
N HIS A 87 17.82 -2.04 -5.03
CA HIS A 87 18.85 -1.59 -4.09
C HIS A 87 19.81 -0.58 -4.75
N ALA A 88 20.93 -0.25 -4.11
CA ALA A 88 21.88 0.74 -4.60
C ALA A 88 22.45 0.35 -5.96
N GLY A 89 22.30 1.23 -6.98
CA GLY A 89 22.66 0.93 -8.36
C GLY A 89 24.17 0.71 -8.62
N TYR A 90 25.03 1.09 -7.67
CA TYR A 90 26.46 0.79 -7.72
C TYR A 90 26.82 -0.58 -7.13
N TYR A 91 25.87 -1.25 -6.49
CA TYR A 91 26.02 -2.62 -6.01
C TYR A 91 25.53 -3.59 -7.10
N PRO A 92 26.20 -4.74 -7.30
CA PRO A 92 25.85 -5.68 -8.36
C PRO A 92 24.40 -6.13 -8.32
N ASP A 93 23.85 -6.46 -9.49
CA ASP A 93 22.51 -7.06 -9.67
C ASP A 93 21.32 -6.21 -9.26
N ALA A 94 21.47 -4.90 -9.25
CA ALA A 94 20.34 -3.99 -9.00
C ALA A 94 19.30 -4.09 -10.13
N LEU A 95 18.07 -4.45 -9.78
CA LEU A 95 16.97 -4.69 -10.71
C LEU A 95 15.94 -3.55 -10.71
N PRO A 96 15.23 -3.29 -11.82
CA PRO A 96 14.23 -2.24 -11.89
C PRO A 96 13.07 -2.46 -10.90
N LEU A 97 12.61 -1.35 -10.31
CA LEU A 97 11.45 -1.29 -9.45
C LEU A 97 10.66 -0.01 -9.74
N THR A 98 9.37 -0.15 -10.00
CA THR A 98 8.46 0.97 -10.26
C THR A 98 7.40 1.01 -9.18
N LEU A 99 7.16 2.20 -8.62
CA LEU A 99 6.07 2.47 -7.68
C LEU A 99 5.11 3.50 -8.26
N LYS A 100 3.82 3.24 -8.13
CA LYS A 100 2.74 4.20 -8.38
C LYS A 100 2.03 4.49 -7.09
N LEU A 101 1.81 5.77 -6.78
CA LEU A 101 0.98 6.23 -5.66
C LEU A 101 -0.33 6.83 -6.18
N THR A 102 -1.38 6.70 -5.37
CA THR A 102 -2.60 7.49 -5.48
C THR A 102 -2.84 8.19 -4.14
N PHE A 103 -3.12 9.50 -4.18
CA PHE A 103 -3.22 10.34 -2.99
C PHE A 103 -4.18 11.52 -3.20
N HIS A 104 -4.62 12.14 -2.12
CA HIS A 104 -5.44 13.34 -2.16
C HIS A 104 -4.62 14.54 -2.65
N PRO A 105 -5.12 15.33 -3.63
CA PRO A 105 -4.35 16.37 -4.31
C PRO A 105 -3.91 17.55 -3.43
N VAL A 106 -4.58 17.77 -2.30
CA VAL A 106 -4.28 18.90 -1.41
C VAL A 106 -3.61 18.42 -0.11
N THR A 107 -4.16 17.40 0.53
CA THR A 107 -3.68 16.95 1.85
C THR A 107 -2.53 15.95 1.77
N GLY A 108 -2.31 15.36 0.59
CA GLY A 108 -1.35 14.27 0.40
C GLY A 108 -1.74 12.95 1.07
N LYS A 109 -2.97 12.83 1.61
CA LYS A 109 -3.45 11.57 2.23
C LYS A 109 -3.33 10.42 1.25
N LEU A 110 -2.67 9.35 1.64
CA LEU A 110 -2.47 8.17 0.82
C LEU A 110 -3.78 7.40 0.64
N TYR A 111 -4.10 7.07 -0.59
CA TYR A 111 -5.23 6.23 -0.95
C TYR A 111 -4.81 4.83 -1.36
N GLY A 112 -3.70 4.69 -2.07
CA GLY A 112 -3.21 3.41 -2.53
C GLY A 112 -1.84 3.46 -3.16
N ALA A 113 -1.28 2.27 -3.39
CA ALA A 113 -0.03 2.10 -4.11
C ALA A 113 -0.05 0.83 -4.96
N GLN A 114 0.74 0.85 -6.02
CA GLN A 114 1.05 -0.32 -6.84
C GLN A 114 2.57 -0.38 -7.01
N GLY A 115 3.12 -1.58 -6.94
CA GLY A 115 4.53 -1.85 -7.15
C GLY A 115 4.73 -2.94 -8.18
N ILE A 116 5.73 -2.77 -9.05
CA ILE A 116 6.16 -3.78 -10.00
C ILE A 116 7.68 -3.80 -10.07
N GLY A 117 8.26 -4.99 -10.09
CA GLY A 117 9.70 -5.19 -10.15
C GLY A 117 10.06 -6.65 -9.93
N TYR A 118 11.32 -6.90 -9.65
CA TYR A 118 11.82 -8.26 -9.44
C TYR A 118 12.08 -8.54 -7.96
N GLU A 119 12.64 -7.58 -7.23
CA GLU A 119 13.01 -7.71 -5.82
C GLU A 119 12.55 -6.52 -4.99
N GLY A 120 12.17 -6.78 -3.74
CA GLY A 120 11.84 -5.77 -2.74
C GLY A 120 10.57 -4.97 -2.99
N VAL A 121 9.67 -5.45 -3.87
CA VAL A 121 8.35 -4.88 -4.10
C VAL A 121 7.46 -5.07 -2.88
N ASP A 122 7.49 -6.26 -2.30
CA ASP A 122 6.74 -6.69 -1.12
C ASP A 122 6.97 -5.74 0.07
N LYS A 123 8.23 -5.58 0.47
CA LYS A 123 8.58 -4.74 1.63
C LYS A 123 8.14 -3.29 1.49
N ARG A 124 8.14 -2.74 0.25
CA ARG A 124 7.71 -1.36 -0.01
C ARG A 124 6.20 -1.23 0.05
N ILE A 125 5.48 -2.16 -0.55
CA ILE A 125 4.01 -2.17 -0.51
C ILE A 125 3.50 -2.41 0.91
N ASP A 126 4.13 -3.28 1.70
CA ASP A 126 3.74 -3.53 3.09
C ASP A 126 3.92 -2.28 3.98
N GLN A 127 5.02 -1.54 3.82
CA GLN A 127 5.24 -0.27 4.54
C GLN A 127 4.18 0.77 4.16
N ILE A 128 3.90 0.93 2.86
CA ILE A 128 2.87 1.86 2.39
C ILE A 128 1.48 1.43 2.90
N ALA A 129 1.17 0.14 2.89
CA ALA A 129 -0.08 -0.39 3.44
C ALA A 129 -0.26 -0.06 4.93
N GLY A 130 0.81 -0.20 5.71
CA GLY A 130 0.84 0.17 7.13
C GLY A 130 0.55 1.66 7.35
N LEU A 131 1.10 2.54 6.52
CA LEU A 131 0.84 3.97 6.56
C LEU A 131 -0.59 4.31 6.14
N ILE A 132 -1.08 3.75 5.05
CA ILE A 132 -2.46 3.95 4.58
C ILE A 132 -3.47 3.60 5.69
N LYS A 133 -3.31 2.46 6.35
CA LYS A 133 -4.20 2.03 7.44
C LYS A 133 -4.22 2.99 8.63
N ARG A 134 -3.16 3.75 8.83
CA ARG A 134 -3.04 4.76 9.90
C ARG A 134 -3.40 6.17 9.45
N GLY A 135 -3.92 6.34 8.23
CA GLY A 135 -4.26 7.64 7.68
C GLY A 135 -3.06 8.47 7.24
N GLY A 136 -1.92 7.82 6.96
CA GLY A 136 -0.67 8.46 6.55
C GLY A 136 -0.77 9.20 5.23
N THR A 137 0.22 10.05 5.00
CA THR A 137 0.32 10.98 3.88
C THR A 137 1.59 10.73 3.06
N VAL A 138 1.71 11.39 1.91
CA VAL A 138 2.95 11.41 1.12
C VAL A 138 4.13 11.98 1.90
N TYR A 139 3.88 12.88 2.85
CA TYR A 139 4.91 13.47 3.71
C TYR A 139 5.45 12.47 4.75
N ASP A 140 4.64 11.50 5.17
CA ASP A 140 5.07 10.42 6.04
C ASP A 140 5.97 9.44 5.31
N LEU A 141 5.73 9.19 3.99
CA LEU A 141 6.65 8.40 3.15
C LEU A 141 8.05 9.01 3.10
N MET A 142 8.14 10.34 3.02
CA MET A 142 9.43 11.05 3.01
C MET A 142 10.23 10.89 4.31
N LYS A 143 9.52 10.63 5.42
CA LYS A 143 10.08 10.50 6.77
C LYS A 143 10.23 9.06 7.23
N THR A 144 9.77 8.11 6.42
CA THR A 144 9.84 6.69 6.79
C THR A 144 11.29 6.27 6.95
N GLU A 145 11.64 5.80 8.15
CA GLU A 145 12.92 5.16 8.40
C GLU A 145 12.88 3.72 7.89
N HIS A 146 13.90 3.34 7.15
CA HIS A 146 14.02 2.00 6.57
C HIS A 146 15.43 1.47 6.71
N THR A 147 15.56 0.16 6.74
CA THR A 147 16.86 -0.49 6.81
C THR A 147 17.64 -0.23 5.53
N TYR A 148 18.90 0.20 5.68
CA TYR A 148 19.79 0.46 4.57
C TYR A 148 21.14 -0.22 4.72
N ALA A 149 21.51 -0.94 3.68
CA ALA A 149 22.87 -1.23 3.26
C ALA A 149 22.80 -1.44 1.74
N PRO A 150 23.92 -1.29 0.99
CA PRO A 150 23.93 -1.33 -0.48
C PRO A 150 23.20 -2.53 -1.11
N PRO A 151 23.28 -3.76 -0.56
CA PRO A 151 22.56 -4.92 -1.11
C PRO A 151 21.05 -4.91 -0.89
N PHE A 152 20.50 -4.08 0.02
CA PHE A 152 19.11 -4.15 0.45
C PHE A 152 18.25 -2.98 0.00
N SER A 153 18.85 -1.79 -0.14
CA SER A 153 18.13 -0.58 -0.54
C SER A 153 19.08 0.48 -1.10
N SER A 154 18.56 1.62 -1.46
CA SER A 154 19.31 2.86 -1.67
C SER A 154 19.21 3.73 -0.42
N ALA A 155 20.16 4.63 -0.19
CA ALA A 155 20.13 5.57 0.94
C ALA A 155 18.84 6.41 0.93
N LYS A 156 18.34 6.75 -0.26
CA LYS A 156 16.97 7.22 -0.49
C LYS A 156 16.15 6.04 -1.04
N ASP A 157 15.42 5.35 -0.19
CA ASP A 157 14.57 4.22 -0.63
C ASP A 157 13.53 4.68 -1.66
N PRO A 158 13.12 3.82 -2.60
CA PRO A 158 12.04 4.09 -3.54
C PRO A 158 10.75 4.68 -2.92
N ILE A 159 10.42 4.30 -1.68
CA ILE A 159 9.29 4.88 -0.94
C ILE A 159 9.50 6.37 -0.68
N ALA A 160 10.67 6.76 -0.20
CA ALA A 160 10.98 8.17 0.07
C ALA A 160 10.98 8.97 -1.23
N ILE A 161 11.56 8.43 -2.32
CA ILE A 161 11.53 9.04 -3.65
C ILE A 161 10.08 9.27 -4.11
N ALA A 162 9.21 8.26 -3.97
CA ALA A 162 7.81 8.37 -4.33
C ALA A 162 7.09 9.47 -3.50
N GLY A 163 7.41 9.58 -2.21
CA GLY A 163 6.92 10.65 -1.34
C GLY A 163 7.37 12.04 -1.79
N TYR A 164 8.66 12.23 -2.12
CA TYR A 164 9.19 13.51 -2.64
C TYR A 164 8.52 13.91 -3.95
N VAL A 165 8.41 13.00 -4.91
CA VAL A 165 7.75 13.28 -6.20
C VAL A 165 6.27 13.67 -5.99
N ALA A 166 5.54 12.95 -5.16
CA ALA A 166 4.16 13.28 -4.84
C ALA A 166 4.02 14.64 -4.13
N SER A 167 4.93 14.97 -3.22
CA SER A 167 4.98 16.28 -2.56
C SER A 167 5.24 17.42 -3.56
N ASN A 168 6.15 17.22 -4.52
CA ASN A 168 6.43 18.21 -5.57
C ASN A 168 5.22 18.45 -6.47
N ILE A 169 4.46 17.40 -6.81
CA ILE A 169 3.20 17.53 -7.57
C ILE A 169 2.19 18.39 -6.79
N ILE A 170 2.03 18.15 -5.49
CA ILE A 170 1.09 18.90 -4.64
C ILE A 170 1.49 20.39 -4.53
N SER A 171 2.79 20.68 -4.41
CA SER A 171 3.30 22.04 -4.29
C SER A 171 3.37 22.80 -5.62
N GLY A 172 3.16 22.12 -6.75
CA GLY A 172 3.33 22.71 -8.07
C GLY A 172 4.80 22.94 -8.48
N ALA A 173 5.75 22.25 -7.82
CA ALA A 173 7.18 22.34 -8.14
C ALA A 173 7.61 21.46 -9.31
N MET A 174 6.67 20.77 -9.96
CA MET A 174 6.86 19.94 -11.16
C MET A 174 5.89 20.36 -12.25
#